data_e2b557e2a106fd6be3db948896e3c553
#
_entry.id   e2b557e2a106fd6be3db948896e3c553
#
_cell.length_a   1.000
_cell.length_b   1.000
_cell.length_c   1.000
_cell.angle_alpha   90.00
_cell.angle_beta   90.00
_cell.angle_gamma   90.00
#
_symmetry.space_group_name_H-M   'P 1'
#
loop_
_entity.id
_entity.type
_entity.pdbx_description
1 polymer ?
#
loop_
_entity_poly.entity_id
_entity_poly.type
_entity_poly.pdbx_seq_one_letter_code
_entity_poly.pdbx_strand_id
1 'polypeptide(L)'
;MTKLILFNKPFNVLSQFTDKSSHASNRKTLSDFIELANVYAAGRLDKDSEGLLVLTDNGALQAKISNPKYNTSKSYWVQVEGEPDESMLAQLRDGVRLKDGITRPAVVTRIDPPSALWPRNPPVGFRK
;
A
#
# COMPACT_ATOMS: atom_id res chain seq x y z
N MET A 1 -2.42 17.60 20.79
CA MET A 1 -1.37 17.53 19.74
C MET A 1 -1.64 16.34 18.83
N THR A 2 -1.60 16.56 17.54
CA THR A 2 -1.79 15.49 16.56
C THR A 2 -0.62 14.50 16.57
N LYS A 3 -0.93 13.22 16.66
CA LYS A 3 0.07 12.15 16.49
C LYS A 3 0.12 11.75 15.02
N LEU A 4 1.32 11.54 14.54
CA LEU A 4 1.58 11.07 13.17
C LEU A 4 2.64 9.98 13.23
N ILE A 5 2.29 8.82 12.71
CA ILE A 5 3.20 7.67 12.68
C ILE A 5 3.43 7.27 11.23
N LEU A 6 4.69 7.14 10.86
CA LEU A 6 5.09 6.61 9.56
C LEU A 6 5.58 5.19 9.79
N PHE A 7 4.81 4.22 9.33
CA PHE A 7 5.10 2.82 9.52
C PHE A 7 5.50 2.17 8.20
N ASN A 8 6.62 1.45 8.21
CA ASN A 8 7.00 0.62 7.07
C ASN A 8 6.36 -0.75 7.26
N LYS A 9 5.16 -0.90 6.69
CA LYS A 9 4.37 -2.11 6.86
C LYS A 9 5.05 -3.31 6.21
N PRO A 10 5.29 -4.40 6.95
CA PRO A 10 5.85 -5.62 6.38
C PRO A 10 4.88 -6.35 5.46
N PHE A 11 5.41 -7.25 4.66
CA PHE A 11 4.63 -8.23 3.90
C PHE A 11 3.79 -9.09 4.85
N ASN A 12 2.60 -9.44 4.40
CA ASN A 12 1.71 -10.39 5.09
C ASN A 12 1.12 -9.87 6.41
N VAL A 13 1.00 -8.55 6.52
CA VAL A 13 0.40 -7.87 7.68
C VAL A 13 -0.83 -7.09 7.22
N LEU A 14 -1.92 -7.21 7.96
CA LEU A 14 -3.15 -6.47 7.67
C LEU A 14 -3.01 -5.00 8.09
N SER A 15 -3.54 -4.08 7.28
CA SER A 15 -3.54 -2.64 7.57
C SER A 15 -4.68 -2.26 8.54
N GLN A 16 -4.82 -3.02 9.60
CA GLN A 16 -5.82 -2.80 10.64
C GLN A 16 -5.34 -3.41 11.96
N PHE A 17 -5.95 -2.99 13.05
CA PHE A 17 -5.54 -3.42 14.39
C PHE A 17 -6.21 -4.71 14.84
N THR A 18 -7.31 -5.09 14.20
CA THR A 18 -8.07 -6.30 14.55
C THR A 18 -8.32 -7.13 13.32
N ASP A 19 -8.47 -8.42 13.50
CA ASP A 19 -8.88 -9.34 12.45
C ASP A 19 -10.08 -10.15 12.95
N LYS A 20 -11.25 -9.85 12.41
CA LYS A 20 -12.51 -10.49 12.78
C LYS A 20 -12.91 -11.65 11.87
N SER A 21 -12.03 -12.01 10.93
CA SER A 21 -12.31 -13.12 10.03
C SER A 21 -12.17 -14.47 10.73
N SER A 22 -12.63 -15.53 10.07
CA SER A 22 -12.47 -16.90 10.55
C SER A 22 -11.02 -17.37 10.58
N HIS A 23 -10.11 -16.62 9.96
CA HIS A 23 -8.68 -16.90 9.92
C HIS A 23 -7.85 -16.00 10.83
N ALA A 24 -8.51 -15.34 11.80
CA ALA A 24 -7.88 -14.32 12.66
C ALA A 24 -6.61 -14.79 13.37
N SER A 25 -6.58 -16.05 13.83
CA SER A 25 -5.44 -16.60 14.56
C SER A 25 -4.16 -16.73 13.72
N ASN A 26 -4.28 -16.70 12.40
CA ASN A 26 -3.16 -16.94 11.49
C ASN A 26 -2.62 -15.69 10.80
N ARG A 27 -3.22 -14.52 11.07
CA ARG A 27 -2.87 -13.29 10.38
C ARG A 27 -2.36 -12.25 11.36
N LYS A 28 -1.22 -11.64 11.00
CA LYS A 28 -0.70 -10.52 11.77
C LYS A 28 -1.43 -9.24 11.43
N THR A 29 -1.56 -8.38 12.40
CA THR A 29 -2.21 -7.07 12.27
C THR A 29 -1.28 -5.97 12.75
N LEU A 30 -1.72 -4.72 12.63
CA LEU A 30 -0.95 -3.59 13.12
C LEU A 30 -0.71 -3.64 14.63
N SER A 31 -1.59 -4.30 15.39
CA SER A 31 -1.40 -4.42 16.84
C SER A 31 -0.18 -5.26 17.23
N ASP A 32 0.34 -6.09 16.34
CA ASP A 32 1.58 -6.83 16.57
C ASP A 32 2.83 -5.95 16.53
N PHE A 33 2.72 -4.73 15.98
CA PHE A 33 3.85 -3.83 15.76
C PHE A 33 3.68 -2.47 16.43
N ILE A 34 2.45 -2.00 16.61
CA ILE A 34 2.14 -0.64 17.09
C ILE A 34 1.32 -0.75 18.37
N GLU A 35 1.88 -0.25 19.47
CA GLU A 35 1.26 -0.33 20.79
C GLU A 35 0.48 0.93 21.18
N LEU A 36 0.48 1.96 20.33
CA LEU A 36 -0.24 3.19 20.63
C LEU A 36 -1.75 3.03 20.44
N ALA A 37 -2.50 3.51 21.41
CA ALA A 37 -3.96 3.55 21.34
C ALA A 37 -4.43 4.76 20.56
N ASN A 38 -5.64 4.66 20.00
CA ASN A 38 -6.37 5.77 19.36
C ASN A 38 -5.66 6.37 18.14
N VAL A 39 -4.85 5.58 17.46
CA VAL A 39 -4.33 5.92 16.13
C VAL A 39 -4.96 5.01 15.09
N TYR A 40 -5.17 5.55 13.90
CA TYR A 40 -5.88 4.88 12.82
C TYR A 40 -5.12 5.02 11.51
N ALA A 41 -5.17 3.99 10.69
CA ALA A 41 -4.50 4.02 9.40
C ALA A 41 -5.18 5.02 8.47
N ALA A 42 -4.39 5.86 7.83
CA ALA A 42 -4.84 6.77 6.78
C ALA A 42 -4.69 6.07 5.43
N GLY A 43 -5.68 5.28 5.08
CA GLY A 43 -5.66 4.39 3.94
C GLY A 43 -5.26 2.98 4.33
N ARG A 44 -5.13 2.12 3.33
CA ARG A 44 -4.76 0.72 3.52
C ARG A 44 -3.83 0.27 2.43
N LEU A 45 -2.81 -0.48 2.82
CA LEU A 45 -2.04 -1.31 1.91
C LEU A 45 -2.61 -2.72 1.95
N ASP A 46 -2.57 -3.41 0.84
CA ASP A 46 -2.95 -4.82 0.81
C ASP A 46 -2.03 -5.64 1.73
N LYS A 47 -2.51 -6.78 2.15
CA LYS A 47 -1.76 -7.67 3.04
C LYS A 47 -0.38 -8.00 2.49
N ASP A 48 -0.29 -8.22 1.19
CA ASP A 48 0.95 -8.58 0.49
C ASP A 48 1.75 -7.37 -0.02
N SER A 49 1.28 -6.16 0.22
CA SER A 49 2.04 -4.94 -0.08
C SER A 49 2.90 -4.53 1.10
N GLU A 50 4.00 -3.87 0.81
CA GLU A 50 4.96 -3.38 1.81
C GLU A 50 5.17 -1.89 1.64
N GLY A 51 5.55 -1.23 2.73
CA GLY A 51 5.98 0.16 2.67
C GLY A 51 5.16 1.09 3.52
N LEU A 52 5.15 2.36 3.13
CA LEU A 52 4.63 3.43 3.95
C LEU A 52 3.13 3.30 4.21
N LEU A 53 2.80 3.19 5.47
CA LEU A 53 1.45 3.33 5.98
C LEU A 53 1.45 4.45 7.02
N VAL A 54 0.62 5.45 6.82
CA VAL A 54 0.51 6.59 7.73
C VAL A 54 -0.61 6.32 8.72
N LEU A 55 -0.32 6.53 10.02
CA LEU A 55 -1.33 6.43 11.06
C LEU A 55 -1.40 7.75 11.82
N THR A 56 -2.59 8.12 12.26
CA THR A 56 -2.81 9.35 12.99
C THR A 56 -4.02 9.22 13.91
N ASP A 57 -4.05 10.05 14.94
CA ASP A 57 -5.22 10.21 15.81
C ASP A 57 -6.14 11.33 15.33
N ASN A 58 -5.77 12.04 14.26
CA ASN A 58 -6.52 13.16 13.71
C ASN A 58 -7.39 12.70 12.54
N GLY A 59 -8.70 12.63 12.76
CA GLY A 59 -9.65 12.16 11.76
C GLY A 59 -9.71 13.04 10.51
N ALA A 60 -9.53 14.35 10.64
CA ALA A 60 -9.50 15.25 9.49
C ALA A 60 -8.28 15.00 8.61
N LEU A 61 -7.11 14.78 9.22
CA LEU A 61 -5.89 14.46 8.51
C LEU A 61 -5.99 13.08 7.84
N GLN A 62 -6.53 12.10 8.56
CA GLN A 62 -6.79 10.77 8.02
C GLN A 62 -7.63 10.85 6.73
N ALA A 63 -8.71 11.61 6.77
CA ALA A 63 -9.59 11.79 5.60
C ALA A 63 -8.87 12.47 4.44
N LYS A 64 -8.06 13.49 4.70
CA LYS A 64 -7.30 14.17 3.64
C LYS A 64 -6.31 13.25 2.93
N ILE A 65 -5.73 12.31 3.65
CA ILE A 65 -4.76 11.38 3.07
C ILE A 65 -5.47 10.25 2.32
N SER A 66 -6.54 9.71 2.88
CA SER A 66 -7.15 8.47 2.39
C SER A 66 -8.35 8.65 1.46
N ASN A 67 -9.08 9.76 1.59
CA ASN A 67 -10.31 9.95 0.81
C ASN A 67 -9.99 10.40 -0.62
N PRO A 68 -10.47 9.68 -1.64
CA PRO A 68 -10.19 10.01 -3.05
C PRO A 68 -10.58 11.44 -3.46
N LYS A 69 -11.56 12.04 -2.80
CA LYS A 69 -11.99 13.41 -3.15
C LYS A 69 -10.89 14.46 -2.94
N TYR A 70 -9.89 14.19 -2.11
CA TYR A 70 -8.78 15.12 -1.87
C TYR A 70 -7.62 14.91 -2.84
N ASN A 71 -7.68 13.90 -3.71
CA ASN A 71 -6.70 13.65 -4.77
C ASN A 71 -5.24 13.57 -4.27
N THR A 72 -5.04 13.03 -3.07
CA THR A 72 -3.68 12.82 -2.56
C THR A 72 -2.99 11.75 -3.39
N SER A 73 -1.88 12.12 -4.05
CA SER A 73 -1.12 11.21 -4.89
C SER A 73 -0.41 10.16 -4.06
N LYS A 74 -0.35 8.94 -4.60
CA LYS A 74 0.39 7.83 -4.01
C LYS A 74 1.30 7.24 -5.07
N SER A 75 2.53 6.92 -4.67
CA SER A 75 3.51 6.31 -5.56
C SER A 75 3.82 4.90 -5.10
N TYR A 76 3.93 3.99 -6.06
CA TYR A 76 4.22 2.59 -5.80
C TYR A 76 5.37 2.12 -6.67
N TRP A 77 6.27 1.36 -6.09
CA TRP A 77 7.21 0.55 -6.86
C TRP A 77 6.57 -0.80 -7.11
N VAL A 78 6.37 -1.12 -8.37
CA VAL A 78 5.68 -2.35 -8.77
C VAL A 78 6.66 -3.22 -9.54
N GLN A 79 6.92 -4.41 -9.00
CA GLN A 79 7.73 -5.42 -9.67
C GLN A 79 6.80 -6.37 -10.42
N VAL A 80 7.06 -6.56 -11.71
CA VAL A 80 6.26 -7.44 -12.56
C VAL A 80 7.15 -8.48 -13.22
N GLU A 81 6.56 -9.57 -13.66
CA GLU A 81 7.26 -10.56 -14.46
C GLU A 81 7.44 -10.05 -15.90
N GLY A 82 8.61 -10.33 -16.47
CA GLY A 82 8.94 -9.89 -17.82
C GLY A 82 9.23 -8.39 -17.90
N GLU A 83 9.34 -7.91 -19.12
CA GLU A 83 9.58 -6.50 -19.39
C GLU A 83 8.40 -5.92 -20.18
N PRO A 84 7.60 -5.04 -19.56
CA PRO A 84 6.51 -4.39 -20.28
C PRO A 84 7.09 -3.47 -21.37
N ASP A 85 6.48 -3.51 -22.55
CA ASP A 85 6.87 -2.62 -23.63
C ASP A 85 6.23 -1.23 -23.46
N GLU A 86 6.64 -0.27 -24.29
CA GLU A 86 6.15 1.09 -24.20
C GLU A 86 4.64 1.19 -24.46
N SER A 87 4.10 0.31 -25.30
CA SER A 87 2.66 0.26 -25.56
C SER A 87 1.87 -0.11 -24.30
N MET A 88 2.35 -1.05 -23.52
CA MET A 88 1.73 -1.45 -22.26
C MET A 88 1.80 -0.32 -21.23
N LEU A 89 2.95 0.36 -21.14
CA LEU A 89 3.11 1.50 -20.24
C LEU A 89 2.21 2.66 -20.64
N ALA A 90 2.05 2.92 -21.94
CA ALA A 90 1.15 3.95 -22.42
C ALA A 90 -0.31 3.68 -22.04
N GLN A 91 -0.74 2.42 -22.08
CA GLN A 91 -2.08 2.04 -21.63
C GLN A 91 -2.30 2.35 -20.15
N LEU A 92 -1.31 2.09 -19.30
CA LEU A 92 -1.40 2.42 -17.88
C LEU A 92 -1.48 3.93 -17.65
N ARG A 93 -0.77 4.71 -18.46
CA ARG A 93 -0.79 6.18 -18.36
C ARG A 93 -2.14 6.75 -18.75
N ASP A 94 -2.76 6.20 -19.76
CA ASP A 94 -4.03 6.69 -20.31
C ASP A 94 -5.26 6.17 -19.55
N GLY A 95 -5.14 5.03 -18.92
CA GLY A 95 -6.22 4.33 -18.25
C GLY A 95 -6.49 2.96 -18.86
N VAL A 96 -6.76 2.00 -18.02
CA VAL A 96 -7.01 0.61 -18.41
C VAL A 96 -8.43 0.22 -18.04
N ARG A 97 -9.11 -0.47 -18.94
CA ARG A 97 -10.44 -1.02 -18.65
C ARG A 97 -10.29 -2.24 -17.76
N LEU A 98 -10.86 -2.13 -16.57
CA LEU A 98 -10.97 -3.22 -15.62
C LEU A 98 -12.41 -3.69 -15.52
N LYS A 99 -12.63 -4.78 -14.81
CA LYS A 99 -13.96 -5.33 -14.56
C LYS A 99 -14.91 -4.29 -13.95
N ASP A 100 -14.40 -3.44 -13.08
CA ASP A 100 -15.17 -2.46 -12.32
C ASP A 100 -15.18 -1.06 -12.95
N GLY A 101 -14.56 -0.90 -14.11
CA GLY A 101 -14.51 0.39 -14.81
C GLY A 101 -13.14 0.68 -15.40
N ILE A 102 -12.91 1.93 -15.75
CA ILE A 102 -11.65 2.39 -16.34
C ILE A 102 -10.81 3.05 -15.25
N THR A 103 -9.52 2.70 -15.18
CA THR A 103 -8.61 3.33 -14.23
C THR A 103 -8.36 4.78 -14.62
N ARG A 104 -8.07 5.62 -13.62
CA ARG A 104 -7.64 6.99 -13.88
C ARG A 104 -6.27 6.99 -14.53
N PRO A 105 -5.95 8.04 -15.31
CA PRO A 105 -4.60 8.21 -15.82
C PRO A 105 -3.57 8.19 -14.68
N ALA A 106 -2.42 7.60 -14.95
CA ALA A 106 -1.35 7.47 -13.98
C ALA A 106 -0.02 7.96 -14.56
N VAL A 107 0.87 8.42 -13.70
CA VAL A 107 2.27 8.65 -14.09
C VAL A 107 3.01 7.33 -13.93
N VAL A 108 3.53 6.81 -15.02
CA VAL A 108 4.21 5.52 -15.04
C VAL A 108 5.62 5.71 -15.60
N THR A 109 6.60 5.32 -14.82
CA THR A 109 8.01 5.43 -15.21
C THR A 109 8.69 4.08 -14.96
N ARG A 110 9.40 3.61 -15.97
CA ARG A 110 10.23 2.41 -15.82
C ARG A 110 11.48 2.77 -15.04
N ILE A 111 11.81 1.96 -14.03
CA ILE A 111 13.01 2.17 -13.22
C ILE A 111 13.79 0.87 -13.06
N ASP A 112 15.09 1.00 -12.78
CA ASP A 112 15.88 -0.13 -12.31
C ASP A 112 15.53 -0.40 -10.83
N PRO A 113 15.85 -1.59 -10.31
CA PRO A 113 15.61 -1.87 -8.89
C PRO A 113 16.19 -0.77 -8.00
N PRO A 114 15.38 -0.17 -7.10
CA PRO A 114 15.87 0.90 -6.23
C PRO A 114 17.02 0.43 -5.33
N SER A 115 18.08 1.22 -5.23
CA SER A 115 19.23 0.88 -4.41
C SER A 115 18.92 0.85 -2.91
N ALA A 116 17.92 1.62 -2.49
CA ALA A 116 17.48 1.69 -1.10
C ALA A 116 16.44 0.63 -0.74
N LEU A 117 16.11 -0.27 -1.66
CA LEU A 117 15.13 -1.32 -1.39
C LEU A 117 15.67 -2.31 -0.37
N TRP A 118 14.91 -2.53 0.69
CA TRP A 118 15.28 -3.47 1.74
C TRP A 118 15.21 -4.93 1.27
N PRO A 119 15.98 -5.84 1.89
CA PRO A 119 15.84 -7.27 1.61
C PRO A 119 14.42 -7.74 1.90
N ARG A 120 13.88 -8.53 1.00
CA ARG A 120 12.49 -9.01 1.08
C ARG A 120 12.45 -10.41 1.68
N ASN A 121 11.57 -10.61 2.66
CA ASN A 121 11.38 -11.91 3.31
C ASN A 121 9.87 -12.24 3.38
N PRO A 122 9.39 -13.28 2.69
CA PRO A 122 10.14 -14.11 1.75
C PRO A 122 10.51 -13.36 0.47
N PRO A 123 11.51 -13.82 -0.29
CA PRO A 123 11.83 -13.23 -1.59
C PRO A 123 10.64 -13.24 -2.54
N VAL A 124 10.58 -12.25 -3.44
CA VAL A 124 9.40 -12.02 -4.27
C VAL A 124 8.97 -13.27 -5.07
N GLY A 125 9.88 -14.02 -5.62
CA GLY A 125 9.55 -15.22 -6.40
C GLY A 125 8.92 -16.36 -5.60
N PHE A 126 8.90 -16.28 -4.27
CA PHE A 126 8.37 -17.33 -3.38
C PHE A 126 7.12 -16.89 -2.62
N ARG A 127 6.58 -15.73 -2.92
CA ARG A 127 5.34 -15.23 -2.29
C ARG A 127 4.12 -15.83 -2.98
N LYS A 128 3.17 -16.22 -2.17
CA LYS A 128 1.89 -16.78 -2.63
C LYS A 128 0.73 -15.90 -2.21
#